data_7b749ba183b215315024b2cdeb91d03e
#
_entry.id   7b749ba183b215315024b2cdeb91d03e
#
_cell.length_a   1.000
_cell.length_b   1.000
_cell.length_c   1.000
_cell.angle_alpha   90.00
_cell.angle_beta   90.00
_cell.angle_gamma   90.00
#
_symmetry.space_group_name_H-M   'P 1'
#
loop_
_entity.id
_entity.type
_entity.pdbx_description
1 polymer ?
#
loop_
_entity_poly.entity_id
_entity_poly.type
_entity_poly.pdbx_seq_one_letter_code
_entity_poly.pdbx_strand_id
1 'polypeptide(L)'
;SGQLIFHRPNEFHNLIAIGNTAPNIVVVSFECDSPCMKFFEKKLLKLSDSERNLMGMLIAEARRCIKTPLDDPYTEKMEKKEDSLFGSQQLIRIYLEQMLIYMIRRNSSPPMTVPVSQFVNLKNNSAVYKRVIAYMEDHIRENITLCDLCHDNMIGRSQLQKIFQEQHQCGAMDFFSRLKIAYARQLIRENQMNFTQISEFLGYSSIHYFSRQFKKETGMSPMEYLSSVKGITQALR
;
A
#
# COMPACT_ATOMS: atom_id res chain seq x y z
N SER A 1 0.36 18.00 -17.69
CA SER A 1 -0.72 17.19 -17.09
C SER A 1 -0.71 15.77 -17.65
N GLY A 2 -1.20 14.78 -16.88
CA GLY A 2 -1.20 13.36 -17.24
C GLY A 2 0.08 12.63 -16.86
N GLN A 3 0.73 13.05 -15.79
CA GLN A 3 1.81 12.34 -15.14
C GLN A 3 1.25 11.33 -14.14
N LEU A 4 1.94 10.22 -13.95
CA LEU A 4 1.60 9.13 -13.05
C LEU A 4 2.81 8.77 -12.20
N ILE A 5 2.59 8.61 -10.89
CA ILE A 5 3.58 8.20 -9.91
C ILE A 5 3.02 7.00 -9.17
N PHE A 6 3.85 5.99 -8.95
CA PHE A 6 3.52 4.86 -8.09
C PHE A 6 4.23 4.99 -6.76
N HIS A 7 3.47 4.87 -5.68
CA HIS A 7 3.98 4.74 -4.33
C HIS A 7 4.03 3.27 -3.94
N ARG A 8 5.06 2.90 -3.17
CA ARG A 8 5.16 1.54 -2.66
C ARG A 8 4.16 1.31 -1.53
N PRO A 9 3.79 0.05 -1.27
CA PRO A 9 3.07 -0.27 -0.05
C PRO A 9 3.77 0.31 1.18
N ASN A 10 2.99 0.91 2.08
CA ASN A 10 3.47 1.53 3.32
C ASN A 10 4.49 2.69 3.16
N GLU A 11 4.70 3.20 1.95
CA GLU A 11 5.51 4.40 1.73
C GLU A 11 4.70 5.64 2.14
N PHE A 12 5.24 6.43 3.08
CA PHE A 12 4.65 7.72 3.40
C PHE A 12 4.85 8.67 2.22
N HIS A 13 3.76 9.25 1.76
CA HIS A 13 3.78 10.27 0.74
C HIS A 13 2.81 11.39 1.13
N ASN A 14 3.19 12.60 0.78
CA ASN A 14 2.32 13.77 0.92
C ASN A 14 2.32 14.51 -0.41
N LEU A 15 1.23 15.18 -0.68
CA LEU A 15 1.05 15.94 -1.91
C LEU A 15 0.77 17.38 -1.53
N ILE A 16 1.68 18.27 -1.91
CA ILE A 16 1.58 19.70 -1.62
C ILE A 16 1.42 20.44 -2.94
N ALA A 17 0.30 21.16 -3.09
CA ALA A 17 0.12 22.07 -4.20
C ALA A 17 1.01 23.31 -4.02
N ILE A 18 1.85 23.59 -5.00
CA ILE A 18 2.72 24.77 -5.01
C ILE A 18 2.14 25.76 -6.04
N GLY A 19 1.90 26.99 -5.63
CA GLY A 19 1.35 28.05 -6.47
C GLY A 19 -0.16 28.22 -6.34
N ASN A 20 -0.76 28.95 -7.28
CA ASN A 20 -2.16 29.38 -7.20
C ASN A 20 -3.14 28.47 -7.96
N THR A 21 -2.71 27.30 -8.43
CA THR A 21 -3.55 26.38 -9.19
C THR A 21 -3.65 25.05 -8.47
N ALA A 22 -4.86 24.67 -8.08
CA ALA A 22 -5.12 23.34 -7.52
C ALA A 22 -4.96 22.25 -8.60
N PRO A 23 -4.12 21.26 -8.39
CA PRO A 23 -4.00 20.14 -9.35
C PRO A 23 -5.20 19.20 -9.25
N ASN A 24 -5.70 18.73 -10.38
CA ASN A 24 -6.63 17.62 -10.41
C ASN A 24 -5.83 16.32 -10.25
N ILE A 25 -6.12 15.58 -9.19
CA ILE A 25 -5.41 14.35 -8.82
C ILE A 25 -6.41 13.21 -8.76
N VAL A 26 -6.02 12.06 -9.28
CA VAL A 26 -6.74 10.79 -9.12
C VAL A 26 -5.82 9.85 -8.36
N VAL A 27 -6.27 9.38 -7.21
CA VAL A 27 -5.58 8.38 -6.39
C VAL A 27 -6.30 7.05 -6.54
N VAL A 28 -5.55 6.00 -6.90
CA VAL A 28 -6.06 4.63 -7.00
C VAL A 28 -5.17 3.75 -6.15
N SER A 29 -5.75 3.18 -5.09
CA SER A 29 -5.06 2.20 -4.23
C SER A 29 -5.45 0.80 -4.65
N PHE A 30 -4.46 -0.07 -4.82
CA PHE A 30 -4.67 -1.47 -5.21
C PHE A 30 -3.56 -2.36 -4.67
N GLU A 31 -3.83 -3.64 -4.58
CA GLU A 31 -2.85 -4.67 -4.23
C GLU A 31 -2.49 -5.49 -5.46
N CYS A 32 -1.20 -5.72 -5.68
CA CYS A 32 -0.71 -6.54 -6.78
C CYS A 32 0.62 -7.20 -6.40
N ASP A 33 0.62 -8.52 -6.32
CA ASP A 33 1.79 -9.35 -5.99
C ASP A 33 2.67 -9.66 -7.22
N SER A 34 2.35 -9.09 -8.39
CA SER A 34 3.10 -9.36 -9.60
C SER A 34 4.51 -8.77 -9.55
N PRO A 35 5.56 -9.54 -9.87
CA PRO A 35 6.93 -9.03 -9.98
C PRO A 35 7.06 -7.90 -11.00
N CYS A 36 6.13 -7.80 -11.93
CA CYS A 36 6.08 -6.72 -12.92
C CYS A 36 5.89 -5.34 -12.27
N MET A 37 5.37 -5.27 -11.03
CA MET A 37 5.23 -4.01 -10.30
C MET A 37 6.56 -3.32 -10.03
N LYS A 38 7.68 -4.04 -9.98
CA LYS A 38 9.02 -3.46 -9.91
C LYS A 38 9.32 -2.50 -11.06
N PHE A 39 8.66 -2.68 -12.21
CA PHE A 39 8.78 -1.76 -13.34
C PHE A 39 8.39 -0.32 -12.97
N PHE A 40 7.42 -0.15 -12.10
CA PHE A 40 6.86 1.15 -11.73
C PHE A 40 7.62 1.86 -10.61
N GLU A 41 8.54 1.17 -9.93
CA GLU A 41 9.28 1.75 -8.81
C GLU A 41 10.13 2.96 -9.24
N LYS A 42 10.00 4.06 -8.50
CA LYS A 42 10.76 5.31 -8.69
C LYS A 42 10.65 5.91 -10.10
N LYS A 43 9.58 5.61 -10.82
CA LYS A 43 9.34 6.15 -12.16
C LYS A 43 8.24 7.19 -12.16
N LEU A 44 8.51 8.27 -12.88
CA LEU A 44 7.51 9.24 -13.30
C LEU A 44 7.12 8.89 -14.75
N LEU A 45 5.90 8.45 -14.95
CA LEU A 45 5.39 8.06 -16.28
C LEU A 45 4.42 9.10 -16.81
N LYS A 46 4.33 9.22 -18.11
CA LYS A 46 3.32 10.04 -18.79
C LYS A 46 2.28 9.12 -19.42
N LEU A 47 1.01 9.38 -19.15
CA LEU A 47 -0.10 8.65 -19.73
C LEU A 47 -0.22 8.90 -21.23
N SER A 48 -0.38 7.83 -22.01
CA SER A 48 -0.83 7.89 -23.41
C SER A 48 -2.34 8.16 -23.47
N ASP A 49 -2.87 8.46 -24.65
CA ASP A 49 -4.30 8.70 -24.80
C ASP A 49 -5.13 7.43 -24.53
N SER A 50 -4.62 6.25 -24.90
CA SER A 50 -5.27 4.97 -24.58
C SER A 50 -5.34 4.72 -23.06
N GLU A 51 -4.26 5.02 -22.34
CA GLU A 51 -4.19 4.88 -20.89
C GLU A 51 -5.08 5.90 -20.19
N ARG A 52 -5.21 7.13 -20.72
CA ARG A 52 -6.17 8.15 -20.23
C ARG A 52 -7.61 7.70 -20.42
N ASN A 53 -7.94 7.10 -21.55
CA ASN A 53 -9.27 6.56 -21.79
C ASN A 53 -9.61 5.46 -20.79
N LEU A 54 -8.69 4.53 -20.53
CA LEU A 54 -8.86 3.48 -19.52
C LEU A 54 -9.06 4.06 -18.12
N MET A 55 -8.30 5.09 -17.74
CA MET A 55 -8.49 5.80 -16.47
C MET A 55 -9.86 6.47 -16.41
N GLY A 56 -10.31 7.08 -17.50
CA GLY A 56 -11.65 7.68 -17.59
C GLY A 56 -12.75 6.64 -17.41
N MET A 57 -12.63 5.47 -18.04
CA MET A 57 -13.57 4.35 -17.89
C MET A 57 -13.57 3.79 -16.47
N LEU A 58 -12.39 3.64 -15.84
CA LEU A 58 -12.26 3.24 -14.46
C LEU A 58 -12.99 4.20 -13.52
N ILE A 59 -12.78 5.50 -13.65
CA ILE A 59 -13.44 6.53 -12.84
C ILE A 59 -14.96 6.51 -13.06
N ALA A 60 -15.41 6.33 -14.30
CA ALA A 60 -16.83 6.22 -14.61
C ALA A 60 -17.50 5.03 -13.90
N GLU A 61 -16.85 3.86 -13.92
CA GLU A 61 -17.35 2.68 -13.20
C GLU A 61 -17.28 2.86 -11.67
N ALA A 62 -16.23 3.49 -11.16
CA ALA A 62 -16.13 3.80 -9.74
C ALA A 62 -17.29 4.70 -9.25
N ARG A 63 -17.66 5.73 -10.01
CA ARG A 63 -18.81 6.59 -9.71
C ARG A 63 -20.15 5.83 -9.73
N ARG A 64 -20.26 4.77 -10.50
CA ARG A 64 -21.46 3.92 -10.58
C ARG A 64 -21.60 2.99 -9.39
N CYS A 65 -20.50 2.46 -8.85
CA CYS A 65 -20.54 1.45 -7.80
C CYS A 65 -20.16 1.95 -6.40
N ILE A 66 -19.55 3.14 -6.28
CA ILE A 66 -19.17 3.72 -4.99
C ILE A 66 -20.19 4.81 -4.62
N LYS A 67 -20.70 4.72 -3.38
CA LYS A 67 -21.66 5.69 -2.81
C LYS A 67 -20.95 6.96 -2.32
N THR A 68 -19.78 6.76 -1.72
CA THR A 68 -18.96 7.84 -1.18
C THR A 68 -18.50 8.77 -2.30
N PRO A 69 -18.58 10.10 -2.16
CA PRO A 69 -18.05 11.04 -3.14
C PRO A 69 -16.56 10.79 -3.41
N LEU A 70 -16.17 10.66 -4.68
CA LEU A 70 -14.77 10.38 -5.07
C LEU A 70 -13.89 11.64 -5.05
N ASP A 71 -14.47 12.80 -4.89
CA ASP A 71 -13.83 14.12 -4.83
C ASP A 71 -13.63 14.62 -3.39
N ASP A 72 -14.01 13.85 -2.39
CA ASP A 72 -13.74 14.14 -0.99
C ASP A 72 -12.35 13.57 -0.57
N PRO A 73 -11.34 14.43 -0.36
CA PRO A 73 -10.00 14.01 0.03
C PRO A 73 -9.91 13.49 1.47
N TYR A 74 -10.97 13.64 2.26
CA TYR A 74 -11.02 13.23 3.67
C TYR A 74 -11.74 11.91 3.89
N THR A 75 -12.20 11.29 2.82
CA THR A 75 -12.86 9.99 2.90
C THR A 75 -11.88 8.92 3.39
N GLU A 76 -12.12 8.42 4.60
CA GLU A 76 -11.33 7.31 5.18
C GLU A 76 -11.82 5.95 4.71
N LYS A 77 -13.12 5.81 4.41
CA LYS A 77 -13.73 4.55 4.01
C LYS A 77 -14.68 4.73 2.85
N MET A 78 -14.45 3.97 1.80
CA MET A 78 -15.33 3.94 0.64
C MET A 78 -16.49 2.97 0.87
N GLU A 79 -17.72 3.48 0.78
CA GLU A 79 -18.93 2.68 0.83
C GLU A 79 -19.39 2.33 -0.58
N LYS A 80 -19.84 1.08 -0.75
CA LYS A 80 -20.42 0.61 -2.01
C LYS A 80 -21.91 0.94 -2.07
N LYS A 81 -22.42 1.17 -3.28
CA LYS A 81 -23.86 1.24 -3.53
C LYS A 81 -24.45 -0.16 -3.50
N GLU A 82 -25.62 -0.32 -2.91
CA GLU A 82 -26.36 -1.59 -2.88
C GLU A 82 -26.88 -1.97 -4.28
N ASP A 83 -27.25 -0.98 -5.09
CA ASP A 83 -27.80 -1.08 -6.44
C ASP A 83 -26.74 -0.94 -7.55
N SER A 84 -25.47 -1.27 -7.27
CA SER A 84 -24.41 -1.17 -8.26
C SER A 84 -24.66 -2.09 -9.46
N LEU A 85 -24.35 -1.60 -10.67
CA LEU A 85 -24.49 -2.39 -11.88
C LEU A 85 -23.65 -3.66 -11.84
N PHE A 86 -24.20 -4.74 -12.39
CA PHE A 86 -23.49 -6.01 -12.49
C PHE A 86 -22.13 -5.82 -13.17
N GLY A 87 -21.09 -6.34 -12.53
CA GLY A 87 -19.73 -6.33 -13.09
C GLY A 87 -18.95 -5.03 -12.96
N SER A 88 -19.49 -3.94 -12.40
CA SER A 88 -18.76 -2.65 -12.26
C SER A 88 -17.43 -2.80 -11.55
N GLN A 89 -17.36 -3.55 -10.45
CA GLN A 89 -16.10 -3.77 -9.73
C GLN A 89 -15.10 -4.57 -10.56
N GLN A 90 -15.59 -5.54 -11.34
CA GLN A 90 -14.73 -6.32 -12.23
C GLN A 90 -14.20 -5.45 -13.38
N LEU A 91 -15.00 -4.53 -13.91
CA LEU A 91 -14.56 -3.60 -14.95
C LEU A 91 -13.51 -2.62 -14.43
N ILE A 92 -13.65 -2.10 -13.21
CA ILE A 92 -12.61 -1.26 -12.57
C ILE A 92 -11.27 -2.00 -12.56
N ARG A 93 -11.28 -3.27 -12.13
CA ARG A 93 -10.08 -4.10 -12.09
C ARG A 93 -9.50 -4.35 -13.48
N ILE A 94 -10.34 -4.70 -14.45
CA ILE A 94 -9.91 -4.96 -15.83
C ILE A 94 -9.28 -3.72 -16.44
N TYR A 95 -9.87 -2.53 -16.29
CA TYR A 95 -9.32 -1.29 -16.82
C TYR A 95 -7.99 -0.92 -16.18
N LEU A 96 -7.86 -1.13 -14.86
CA LEU A 96 -6.61 -0.92 -14.16
C LEU A 96 -5.52 -1.87 -14.66
N GLU A 97 -5.79 -3.18 -14.70
CA GLU A 97 -4.84 -4.20 -15.16
C GLU A 97 -4.42 -3.94 -16.61
N GLN A 98 -5.36 -3.63 -17.48
CA GLN A 98 -5.08 -3.30 -18.90
C GLN A 98 -4.19 -2.06 -19.01
N MET A 99 -4.45 -1.02 -18.25
CA MET A 99 -3.64 0.21 -18.24
C MET A 99 -2.21 -0.09 -17.78
N LEU A 100 -2.01 -0.87 -16.71
CA LEU A 100 -0.70 -1.27 -16.23
C LEU A 100 0.08 -2.09 -17.27
N ILE A 101 -0.59 -3.03 -17.93
CA ILE A 101 0.00 -3.84 -19.00
C ILE A 101 0.45 -2.96 -20.17
N TYR A 102 -0.37 -2.00 -20.59
CA TYR A 102 -0.02 -1.10 -21.69
C TYR A 102 1.19 -0.23 -21.34
N MET A 103 1.25 0.30 -20.13
CA MET A 103 2.41 1.07 -19.65
C MET A 103 3.70 0.25 -19.68
N ILE A 104 3.67 -0.99 -19.19
CA ILE A 104 4.84 -1.88 -19.21
C ILE A 104 5.26 -2.14 -20.67
N ARG A 105 4.32 -2.59 -21.53
CA ARG A 105 4.60 -2.92 -22.93
C ARG A 105 5.20 -1.75 -23.70
N ARG A 106 4.67 -0.56 -23.50
CA ARG A 106 5.12 0.66 -24.19
C ARG A 106 6.53 1.10 -23.77
N ASN A 107 6.88 0.85 -22.51
CA ASN A 107 8.15 1.34 -21.93
C ASN A 107 9.19 0.22 -21.74
N SER A 108 8.90 -1.01 -22.18
CA SER A 108 9.83 -2.14 -22.14
C SER A 108 10.48 -2.32 -23.50
N SER A 109 11.82 -2.30 -23.55
CA SER A 109 12.58 -2.63 -24.74
C SER A 109 13.82 -3.44 -24.29
N PRO A 110 13.94 -4.70 -24.72
CA PRO A 110 13.07 -5.54 -25.56
C PRO A 110 11.75 -5.96 -24.86
N PRO A 111 10.79 -6.53 -25.62
CA PRO A 111 9.50 -6.99 -25.08
C PRO A 111 9.72 -7.92 -23.86
N MET A 112 9.00 -7.67 -22.79
CA MET A 112 9.10 -8.46 -21.57
C MET A 112 8.45 -9.83 -21.78
N THR A 113 9.27 -10.88 -21.96
CA THR A 113 8.82 -12.28 -21.97
C THR A 113 9.04 -12.91 -20.62
N VAL A 114 7.98 -13.38 -19.97
CA VAL A 114 8.07 -14.10 -18.69
C VAL A 114 8.03 -15.60 -18.98
N PRO A 115 9.06 -16.39 -18.65
CA PRO A 115 9.05 -17.84 -18.84
C PRO A 115 7.92 -18.50 -18.03
N VAL A 116 7.20 -19.44 -18.65
CA VAL A 116 6.08 -20.17 -18.04
C VAL A 116 6.46 -20.87 -16.71
N SER A 117 7.71 -21.32 -16.59
CA SER A 117 8.25 -21.95 -15.37
C SER A 117 8.25 -21.04 -14.14
N GLN A 118 8.28 -19.71 -14.33
CA GLN A 118 8.20 -18.77 -13.22
C GLN A 118 6.77 -18.62 -12.67
N PHE A 119 5.72 -18.85 -13.48
CA PHE A 119 4.34 -18.76 -13.01
C PHE A 119 3.97 -19.83 -11.97
N VAL A 120 4.54 -21.03 -12.05
CA VAL A 120 4.27 -22.12 -11.10
C VAL A 120 4.88 -21.80 -9.73
N ASN A 121 6.12 -21.32 -9.72
CA ASN A 121 6.82 -20.93 -8.48
C ASN A 121 6.19 -19.67 -7.86
N LEU A 122 5.69 -18.73 -8.68
CA LEU A 122 5.01 -17.53 -8.22
C LEU A 122 3.69 -17.84 -7.51
N LYS A 123 2.88 -18.81 -8.00
CA LYS A 123 1.63 -19.22 -7.34
C LYS A 123 1.87 -19.80 -5.96
N ASN A 124 2.88 -20.66 -5.80
CA ASN A 124 3.20 -21.25 -4.52
C ASN A 124 3.76 -20.23 -3.53
N ASN A 125 4.67 -19.36 -3.97
CA ASN A 125 5.22 -18.29 -3.15
C ASN A 125 4.16 -17.26 -2.76
N SER A 126 3.21 -16.95 -3.65
CA SER A 126 2.11 -16.03 -3.35
C SER A 126 1.16 -16.57 -2.27
N ALA A 127 0.82 -17.86 -2.28
CA ALA A 127 -0.02 -18.46 -1.25
C ALA A 127 0.67 -18.48 0.12
N VAL A 128 1.96 -18.83 0.13
CA VAL A 128 2.77 -18.81 1.36
C VAL A 128 2.93 -17.39 1.88
N TYR A 129 3.24 -16.45 1.00
CA TYR A 129 3.35 -15.03 1.35
C TYR A 129 2.07 -14.51 2.01
N LYS A 130 0.89 -14.74 1.39
CA LYS A 130 -0.40 -14.31 1.95
C LYS A 130 -0.68 -14.90 3.33
N ARG A 131 -0.36 -16.19 3.52
CA ARG A 131 -0.50 -16.83 4.82
C ARG A 131 0.41 -16.21 5.89
N VAL A 132 1.66 -15.91 5.54
CA VAL A 132 2.60 -15.25 6.47
C VAL A 132 2.16 -13.83 6.80
N ILE A 133 1.66 -13.07 5.82
CA ILE A 133 1.11 -11.71 6.07
C ILE A 133 -0.10 -11.79 7.00
N ALA A 134 -1.06 -12.67 6.72
CA ALA A 134 -2.23 -12.86 7.59
C ALA A 134 -1.81 -13.21 9.03
N TYR A 135 -0.84 -14.12 9.18
CA TYR A 135 -0.28 -14.45 10.49
C TYR A 135 0.32 -13.22 11.19
N MET A 136 1.09 -12.39 10.46
CA MET A 136 1.65 -11.14 11.02
C MET A 136 0.57 -10.14 11.44
N GLU A 137 -0.50 -10.03 10.67
CA GLU A 137 -1.64 -9.16 10.98
C GLU A 137 -2.40 -9.65 12.22
N ASP A 138 -2.68 -10.93 12.31
CA ASP A 138 -3.34 -11.55 13.46
C ASP A 138 -2.52 -11.38 14.75
N HIS A 139 -1.18 -11.42 14.64
CA HIS A 139 -0.25 -11.32 15.77
C HIS A 139 0.39 -9.91 15.87
N ILE A 140 -0.27 -8.87 15.33
CA ILE A 140 0.27 -7.51 15.29
C ILE A 140 0.57 -6.93 16.68
N ARG A 141 -0.13 -7.43 17.71
CA ARG A 141 0.01 -7.02 19.12
C ARG A 141 1.10 -7.78 19.87
N GLU A 142 1.66 -8.80 19.26
CA GLU A 142 2.60 -9.71 19.90
C GLU A 142 4.04 -9.43 19.48
N ASN A 143 4.98 -9.90 20.25
CA ASN A 143 6.40 -9.85 19.93
C ASN A 143 6.84 -11.19 19.33
N ILE A 144 6.41 -11.47 18.09
CA ILE A 144 6.78 -12.70 17.38
C ILE A 144 8.24 -12.67 16.92
N THR A 145 8.85 -13.84 16.86
CA THR A 145 10.22 -14.04 16.36
C THR A 145 10.21 -14.60 14.94
N LEU A 146 11.37 -14.57 14.30
CA LEU A 146 11.56 -15.23 13.01
C LEU A 146 11.31 -16.76 13.10
N CYS A 147 11.60 -17.37 14.26
CA CYS A 147 11.35 -18.79 14.49
C CYS A 147 9.84 -19.08 14.54
N ASP A 148 9.07 -18.24 15.22
CA ASP A 148 7.61 -18.38 15.28
C ASP A 148 7.01 -18.28 13.89
N LEU A 149 7.43 -17.28 13.11
CA LEU A 149 6.99 -17.14 11.70
C LEU A 149 7.29 -18.38 10.87
N CYS A 150 8.48 -18.95 11.02
CA CYS A 150 8.87 -20.15 10.27
C CYS A 150 8.08 -21.39 10.71
N HIS A 151 7.96 -21.58 12.01
CA HIS A 151 7.33 -22.76 12.62
C HIS A 151 5.82 -22.78 12.29
N ASP A 152 5.12 -21.71 12.62
CA ASP A 152 3.65 -21.67 12.52
C ASP A 152 3.16 -21.58 11.07
N ASN A 153 4.00 -21.09 10.18
CA ASN A 153 3.69 -21.08 8.76
C ASN A 153 4.30 -22.25 7.98
N MET A 154 4.95 -23.21 8.65
CA MET A 154 5.61 -24.37 8.03
C MET A 154 6.49 -23.97 6.83
N ILE A 155 7.33 -22.96 7.02
CA ILE A 155 8.21 -22.42 5.98
C ILE A 155 9.66 -22.40 6.46
N GLY A 156 10.58 -22.81 5.59
CA GLY A 156 12.01 -22.70 5.87
C GLY A 156 12.49 -21.26 5.90
N ARG A 157 13.41 -20.93 6.81
CA ARG A 157 13.98 -19.60 6.99
C ARG A 157 14.50 -18.98 5.69
N SER A 158 15.22 -19.77 4.88
CA SER A 158 15.79 -19.29 3.60
C SER A 158 14.69 -18.95 2.59
N GLN A 159 13.61 -19.73 2.54
CA GLN A 159 12.48 -19.48 1.66
C GLN A 159 11.72 -18.24 2.11
N LEU A 160 11.46 -18.08 3.40
CA LEU A 160 10.82 -16.91 3.97
C LEU A 160 11.63 -15.65 3.64
N GLN A 161 12.94 -15.67 3.90
CA GLN A 161 13.84 -14.57 3.59
C GLN A 161 13.83 -14.22 2.09
N LYS A 162 13.87 -15.23 1.23
CA LYS A 162 13.83 -15.04 -0.23
C LYS A 162 12.53 -14.37 -0.67
N ILE A 163 11.37 -14.82 -0.16
CA ILE A 163 10.06 -14.25 -0.49
C ILE A 163 10.01 -12.76 -0.11
N PHE A 164 10.39 -12.41 1.12
CA PHE A 164 10.34 -11.01 1.57
C PHE A 164 11.40 -10.13 0.88
N GLN A 165 12.58 -10.68 0.59
CA GLN A 165 13.59 -9.94 -0.17
C GLN A 165 13.13 -9.67 -1.61
N GLU A 166 12.45 -10.61 -2.25
CA GLU A 166 11.92 -10.44 -3.60
C GLU A 166 10.74 -9.46 -3.65
N GLN A 167 9.84 -9.51 -2.66
CA GLN A 167 8.62 -8.70 -2.63
C GLN A 167 8.85 -7.28 -2.08
N HIS A 168 9.66 -7.15 -1.02
CA HIS A 168 9.80 -5.91 -0.25
C HIS A 168 11.23 -5.39 -0.13
N GLN A 169 12.22 -6.11 -0.68
CA GLN A 169 13.64 -5.76 -0.57
C GLN A 169 14.11 -5.62 0.90
N CYS A 170 13.47 -6.32 1.83
CA CYS A 170 13.80 -6.35 3.25
C CYS A 170 13.57 -7.73 3.84
N GLY A 171 14.02 -7.93 5.09
CA GLY A 171 13.73 -9.16 5.83
C GLY A 171 12.29 -9.23 6.32
N ALA A 172 11.79 -10.44 6.62
CA ALA A 172 10.44 -10.65 7.13
C ALA A 172 10.17 -9.87 8.45
N MET A 173 11.15 -9.82 9.36
CA MET A 173 11.01 -9.08 10.62
C MET A 173 11.05 -7.57 10.44
N ASP A 174 11.82 -7.06 9.47
CA ASP A 174 11.80 -5.65 9.10
C ASP A 174 10.43 -5.27 8.53
N PHE A 175 9.87 -6.14 7.69
CA PHE A 175 8.52 -5.95 7.16
C PHE A 175 7.49 -5.93 8.29
N PHE A 176 7.54 -6.87 9.24
CA PHE A 176 6.65 -6.89 10.38
C PHE A 176 6.76 -5.62 11.24
N SER A 177 7.97 -5.11 11.44
CA SER A 177 8.18 -3.82 12.11
C SER A 177 7.50 -2.67 11.37
N ARG A 178 7.62 -2.62 10.04
CA ARG A 178 6.93 -1.62 9.20
C ARG A 178 5.41 -1.74 9.29
N LEU A 179 4.88 -2.96 9.32
CA LEU A 179 3.46 -3.23 9.48
C LEU A 179 2.94 -2.68 10.82
N LYS A 180 3.66 -2.93 11.92
CA LYS A 180 3.34 -2.35 13.23
C LYS A 180 3.34 -0.82 13.22
N ILE A 181 4.33 -0.20 12.54
CA ILE A 181 4.38 1.27 12.43
C ILE A 181 3.25 1.81 11.56
N ALA A 182 2.84 1.11 10.51
CA ALA A 182 1.67 1.48 9.72
C ALA A 182 0.40 1.49 10.59
N TYR A 183 0.23 0.47 11.42
CA TYR A 183 -0.88 0.39 12.39
C TYR A 183 -0.81 1.49 13.44
N ALA A 184 0.39 1.79 13.97
CA ALA A 184 0.60 2.89 14.91
C ALA A 184 0.18 4.25 14.31
N ARG A 185 0.48 4.48 13.04
CA ARG A 185 0.07 5.72 12.33
C ARG A 185 -1.45 5.85 12.26
N GLN A 186 -2.16 4.75 12.05
CA GLN A 186 -3.62 4.74 12.07
C GLN A 186 -4.15 5.08 13.47
N LEU A 187 -3.66 4.40 14.52
CA LEU A 187 -4.08 4.66 15.91
C LEU A 187 -3.80 6.10 16.36
N ILE A 188 -2.68 6.69 15.90
CA ILE A 188 -2.36 8.10 16.17
C ILE A 188 -3.38 9.03 15.50
N ARG A 189 -3.79 8.75 14.27
CA ARG A 189 -4.81 9.54 13.55
C ARG A 189 -6.18 9.45 14.23
N GLU A 190 -6.56 8.26 14.67
CA GLU A 190 -7.81 8.04 15.39
C GLU A 190 -7.84 8.73 16.76
N ASN A 191 -6.68 9.10 17.29
CA ASN A 191 -6.49 9.86 18.54
C ASN A 191 -7.25 9.29 19.76
N GLN A 192 -7.46 7.96 19.78
CA GLN A 192 -8.16 7.26 20.86
C GLN A 192 -7.22 6.76 21.95
N MET A 193 -5.92 6.67 21.65
CA MET A 193 -4.88 6.14 22.53
C MET A 193 -3.70 7.12 22.61
N ASN A 194 -3.08 7.20 23.79
CA ASN A 194 -1.80 7.89 23.93
C ASN A 194 -0.63 7.02 23.45
N PHE A 195 0.55 7.59 23.27
CA PHE A 195 1.70 6.87 22.71
C PHE A 195 2.17 5.69 23.56
N THR A 196 2.00 5.75 24.88
CA THR A 196 2.31 4.63 25.77
C THR A 196 1.35 3.48 25.51
N GLN A 197 0.06 3.76 25.45
CA GLN A 197 -0.97 2.77 25.14
C GLN A 197 -0.78 2.16 23.74
N ILE A 198 -0.42 2.97 22.72
CA ILE A 198 -0.11 2.46 21.37
C ILE A 198 1.11 1.54 21.41
N SER A 199 2.16 1.92 22.13
CA SER A 199 3.37 1.12 22.28
C SER A 199 3.06 -0.24 22.93
N GLU A 200 2.29 -0.26 24.00
CA GLU A 200 1.87 -1.47 24.71
C GLU A 200 0.95 -2.33 23.83
N PHE A 201 -0.04 -1.71 23.20
CA PHE A 201 -0.99 -2.37 22.31
C PHE A 201 -0.31 -3.10 21.14
N LEU A 202 0.76 -2.53 20.61
CA LEU A 202 1.53 -3.13 19.51
C LEU A 202 2.67 -4.05 20.01
N GLY A 203 2.72 -4.35 21.30
CA GLY A 203 3.69 -5.28 21.89
C GLY A 203 5.13 -4.78 21.86
N TYR A 204 5.36 -3.48 21.91
CA TYR A 204 6.72 -2.94 22.06
C TYR A 204 7.16 -3.02 23.54
N SER A 205 8.42 -3.37 23.75
CA SER A 205 9.00 -3.49 25.08
C SER A 205 9.11 -2.17 25.84
N SER A 206 9.10 -1.04 25.14
CA SER A 206 9.09 0.30 25.75
C SER A 206 8.65 1.37 24.74
N ILE A 207 8.10 2.46 25.25
CA ILE A 207 7.75 3.66 24.48
C ILE A 207 8.98 4.27 23.78
N HIS A 208 10.16 4.17 24.36
CA HIS A 208 11.39 4.67 23.78
C HIS A 208 11.81 3.86 22.57
N TYR A 209 11.68 2.52 22.64
CA TYR A 209 11.93 1.64 21.51
C TYR A 209 10.92 1.87 20.38
N PHE A 210 9.63 1.96 20.71
CA PHE A 210 8.57 2.33 19.77
C PHE A 210 8.87 3.65 19.07
N SER A 211 9.15 4.74 19.83
CA SER A 211 9.41 6.06 19.24
C SER A 211 10.62 6.07 18.31
N ARG A 212 11.66 5.31 18.63
CA ARG A 212 12.84 5.14 17.79
C ARG A 212 12.52 4.39 16.49
N GLN A 213 11.77 3.30 16.58
CA GLN A 213 11.33 2.54 15.41
C GLN A 213 10.37 3.37 14.54
N PHE A 214 9.44 4.08 15.15
CA PHE A 214 8.53 4.97 14.45
C PHE A 214 9.29 6.05 13.67
N LYS A 215 10.25 6.71 14.29
CA LYS A 215 11.09 7.72 13.65
C LYS A 215 11.96 7.13 12.53
N LYS A 216 12.49 5.92 12.71
CA LYS A 216 13.29 5.21 11.70
C LYS A 216 12.46 4.96 10.43
N GLU A 217 11.20 4.54 10.58
CA GLU A 217 10.35 4.15 9.44
C GLU A 217 9.61 5.34 8.81
N THR A 218 9.31 6.39 9.58
CA THR A 218 8.50 7.52 9.09
C THR A 218 9.30 8.81 8.87
N GLY A 219 10.52 8.87 9.37
CA GLY A 219 11.33 10.09 9.42
C GLY A 219 10.96 11.07 10.53
N MET A 220 9.85 10.86 11.24
CA MET A 220 9.30 11.74 12.27
C MET A 220 9.09 10.98 13.58
N SER A 221 9.18 11.67 14.72
CA SER A 221 8.71 11.11 15.99
C SER A 221 7.17 10.98 16.01
N PRO A 222 6.58 10.13 16.87
CA PRO A 222 5.14 10.02 17.02
C PRO A 222 4.45 11.37 17.31
N MET A 223 5.10 12.24 18.09
CA MET A 223 4.60 13.58 18.42
C MET A 223 4.62 14.51 17.21
N GLU A 224 5.73 14.55 16.45
CA GLU A 224 5.86 15.33 15.21
C GLU A 224 4.81 14.86 14.18
N TYR A 225 4.60 13.55 14.09
CA TYR A 225 3.57 12.98 13.22
C TYR A 225 2.15 13.40 13.64
N LEU A 226 1.81 13.31 14.92
CA LEU A 226 0.52 13.79 15.44
C LEU A 226 0.31 15.28 15.17
N SER A 227 1.36 16.10 15.38
CA SER A 227 1.30 17.54 15.10
C SER A 227 1.08 17.83 13.62
N SER A 228 1.73 17.09 12.73
CA SER A 228 1.54 17.23 11.28
C SER A 228 0.11 16.91 10.86
N VAL A 229 -0.49 15.86 11.43
CA VAL A 229 -1.89 15.48 11.17
C VAL A 229 -2.85 16.54 11.70
N LYS A 230 -2.65 17.04 12.92
CA LYS A 230 -3.50 18.09 13.52
C LYS A 230 -3.36 19.45 12.83
N GLY A 231 -2.16 19.81 12.39
CA GLY A 231 -1.92 21.05 11.65
C GLY A 231 -2.69 21.12 10.34
N ILE A 232 -2.82 19.98 9.65
CA ILE A 232 -3.64 19.88 8.44
C ILE A 232 -5.13 20.09 8.78
N THR A 233 -5.61 19.52 9.88
CA THR A 233 -7.03 19.65 10.29
C THR A 233 -7.40 21.07 10.76
N GLN A 234 -6.44 21.83 11.32
CA GLN A 234 -6.68 23.21 11.75
C GLN A 234 -6.54 24.26 10.62
N ALA A 235 -5.72 23.99 9.63
CA ALA A 235 -5.57 24.87 8.46
C ALA A 235 -6.79 24.84 7.52
N LEU A 236 -7.74 23.93 7.78
CA LEU A 236 -8.93 23.66 6.96
C LEU A 236 -10.25 24.05 7.66
N ARG A 237 -10.18 24.67 8.83
CA ARG A 237 -11.28 25.39 9.49
C ARG A 237 -11.15 26.90 9.32
#